data_998eb0769b42e01616869ce13ebd3a11
#
_entry.id   998eb0769b42e01616869ce13ebd3a11
#
_cell.length_a   1.000
_cell.length_b   1.000
_cell.length_c   1.000
_cell.angle_alpha   90.00
_cell.angle_beta   90.00
_cell.angle_gamma   90.00
#
_symmetry.space_group_name_H-M   'P 1'
#
loop_
_entity.id
_entity.type
_entity.pdbx_description
1 polymer ?
#
loop_
_entity_poly.entity_id
_entity_poly.type
_entity_poly.pdbx_seq_one_letter_code
_entity_poly.pdbx_strand_id
1 'polypeptide(L)'
;SDDDFALVDALMRANEEMRVIAVGDDDQNIYEFRGSNSHYMEELGRMQGSRFIEMTENYRSSEHVVDAVNDFAPNISYRLKTAPIISMKKEKGMVSIIKHPPFFQDKESGEKKAVYMFLPIVNDILQNNRQGKTCILTQTNEEAVITVALLHENGLNAKLIQSMDGLRFWNIAEVRYFVKCIDRMQKTTRAPIITEDIWEEAKSKTLQKYSTSNSLPYLKRCIMMFELMNKAKYYTDLRDFLFESSVEDFCDVSDADIVVSTIHKAKGREFDNVIMLVVEPEHYTDDIMRRLYVGMSRTKLSLTIHTNGKIFDDIRADKRISDPIHYPMPDEIELQLSHKDVNLGAFKEHKKTILSLRSGDTLAYHDYHLSLPSTGTDIGLLSMNMQKKMLQWQMKGYLVTRATVRFVVAWRPKEAA
;
A
#
# COMPACT_ATOMS: atom_id res chain seq x y z
N SER A 1 -1.16 18.08 10.54
CA SER A 1 -0.19 18.10 11.66
C SER A 1 -0.27 19.46 12.37
N ASP A 2 0.41 19.57 13.53
CA ASP A 2 0.52 20.82 14.31
C ASP A 2 1.07 21.96 13.45
N ASP A 3 2.11 21.69 12.66
CA ASP A 3 2.74 22.68 11.78
C ASP A 3 1.79 23.16 10.68
N ASP A 4 1.01 22.26 10.06
CA ASP A 4 0.05 22.62 9.02
C ASP A 4 -1.06 23.49 9.61
N PHE A 5 -1.56 23.14 10.81
CA PHE A 5 -2.60 23.92 11.48
C PHE A 5 -2.09 25.29 11.92
N ALA A 6 -0.87 25.35 12.49
CA ALA A 6 -0.23 26.62 12.87
C ALA A 6 -0.05 27.56 11.67
N LEU A 7 0.26 27.01 10.48
CA LEU A 7 0.33 27.80 9.25
C LEU A 7 -1.03 28.38 8.87
N VAL A 8 -2.09 27.56 8.90
CA VAL A 8 -3.46 28.00 8.58
C VAL A 8 -3.92 29.07 9.58
N ASP A 9 -3.70 28.86 10.88
CA ASP A 9 -4.05 29.84 11.94
C ASP A 9 -3.30 31.17 11.74
N ALA A 10 -2.00 31.13 11.43
CA ALA A 10 -1.21 32.32 11.16
C ALA A 10 -1.71 33.08 9.94
N LEU A 11 -2.12 32.38 8.87
CA LEU A 11 -2.69 33.01 7.67
C LEU A 11 -4.05 33.66 7.97
N MET A 12 -4.90 32.99 8.76
CA MET A 12 -6.19 33.54 9.19
C MET A 12 -6.04 34.81 10.03
N ARG A 13 -5.08 34.83 10.94
CA ARG A 13 -4.77 36.02 11.77
C ARG A 13 -4.18 37.17 10.96
N ALA A 14 -3.43 36.86 9.91
CA ALA A 14 -2.81 37.88 9.04
C ALA A 14 -3.79 38.48 8.03
N ASN A 15 -4.94 37.86 7.79
CA ASN A 15 -5.91 38.31 6.80
C ASN A 15 -7.36 38.11 7.31
N GLU A 16 -7.94 39.17 7.85
CA GLU A 16 -9.29 39.15 8.40
C GLU A 16 -10.40 38.85 7.37
N GLU A 17 -10.13 39.06 6.09
CA GLU A 17 -11.07 38.77 5.00
C GLU A 17 -10.94 37.28 4.52
N MET A 18 -10.01 36.52 5.07
CA MET A 18 -9.77 35.14 4.65
C MET A 18 -10.95 34.24 5.01
N ARG A 19 -11.43 33.48 4.03
CA ARG A 19 -12.43 32.43 4.22
C ARG A 19 -11.76 31.07 4.14
N VAL A 20 -12.00 30.21 5.12
CA VAL A 20 -11.47 28.85 5.17
C VAL A 20 -12.60 27.86 5.01
N ILE A 21 -12.44 26.92 4.09
CA ILE A 21 -13.32 25.76 3.94
C ILE A 21 -12.48 24.51 4.26
N ALA A 22 -12.79 23.85 5.38
CA ALA A 22 -12.15 22.61 5.77
C ALA A 22 -13.08 21.44 5.47
N VAL A 23 -12.59 20.45 4.72
CA VAL A 23 -13.33 19.22 4.39
C VAL A 23 -12.50 18.03 4.83
N GLY A 24 -13.11 17.07 5.52
CA GLY A 24 -12.44 15.88 5.99
C GLY A 24 -13.40 14.84 6.53
N ASP A 25 -12.83 13.71 6.94
CA ASP A 25 -13.55 12.61 7.56
C ASP A 25 -12.70 12.09 8.73
N ASP A 26 -13.13 12.37 9.95
CA ASP A 26 -12.43 11.99 11.18
C ASP A 26 -12.43 10.46 11.41
N ASP A 27 -13.49 9.75 10.96
CA ASP A 27 -13.55 8.29 11.00
C ASP A 27 -12.50 7.65 10.07
N GLN A 28 -11.98 8.40 9.10
CA GLN A 28 -10.91 7.95 8.20
C GLN A 28 -9.52 8.44 8.60
N ASN A 29 -9.33 8.97 9.82
CA ASN A 29 -8.02 9.37 10.30
C ASN A 29 -7.19 8.16 10.74
N ILE A 30 -6.43 7.58 9.80
CA ILE A 30 -5.54 6.42 10.00
C ILE A 30 -4.05 6.79 9.93
N TYR A 31 -3.71 8.09 10.03
CA TYR A 31 -2.34 8.60 9.97
C TYR A 31 -1.94 9.37 11.24
N GLU A 32 -2.51 9.01 12.39
CA GLU A 32 -2.16 9.61 13.67
C GLU A 32 -0.66 9.47 13.98
N PHE A 33 -0.04 8.36 13.58
CA PHE A 33 1.40 8.13 13.69
C PHE A 33 2.27 9.11 12.88
N ARG A 34 1.65 9.92 11.98
CA ARG A 34 2.29 11.02 11.23
C ARG A 34 1.91 12.40 11.76
N GLY A 35 1.27 12.47 12.93
CA GLY A 35 0.81 13.73 13.52
C GLY A 35 -0.52 14.24 12.96
N SER A 36 -1.28 13.42 12.23
CA SER A 36 -2.65 13.77 11.83
C SER A 36 -3.57 13.66 13.04
N ASN A 37 -4.36 14.72 13.30
CA ASN A 37 -5.30 14.75 14.43
C ASN A 37 -6.63 15.37 13.97
N SER A 38 -7.75 14.69 14.27
CA SER A 38 -9.10 15.19 14.00
C SER A 38 -9.48 16.40 14.85
N HIS A 39 -8.77 16.65 15.98
CA HIS A 39 -8.97 17.81 16.85
C HIS A 39 -8.90 19.15 16.09
N TYR A 40 -8.04 19.28 15.10
CA TYR A 40 -7.94 20.52 14.30
C TYR A 40 -9.21 20.84 13.50
N MET A 41 -9.93 19.84 13.02
CA MET A 41 -11.24 20.08 12.41
C MET A 41 -12.26 20.54 13.44
N GLU A 42 -12.22 19.99 14.63
CA GLU A 42 -13.08 20.41 15.74
C GLU A 42 -12.79 21.85 16.17
N GLU A 43 -11.51 22.23 16.28
CA GLU A 43 -11.09 23.60 16.59
C GLU A 43 -11.60 24.59 15.54
N LEU A 44 -11.42 24.31 14.26
CA LEU A 44 -11.96 25.14 13.18
C LEU A 44 -13.49 25.28 13.26
N GLY A 45 -14.18 24.19 13.60
CA GLY A 45 -15.64 24.18 13.76
C GLY A 45 -16.13 24.99 14.97
N ARG A 46 -15.29 25.18 16.00
CA ARG A 46 -15.62 25.96 17.21
C ARG A 46 -15.28 27.46 17.09
N MET A 47 -14.55 27.87 16.05
CA MET A 47 -14.20 29.27 15.85
C MET A 47 -15.46 30.12 15.63
N GLN A 48 -15.41 31.37 16.11
CA GLN A 48 -16.54 32.30 15.94
C GLN A 48 -16.87 32.54 14.45
N GLY A 49 -18.14 32.36 14.10
CA GLY A 49 -18.60 32.49 12.70
C GLY A 49 -18.45 31.21 11.86
N SER A 50 -17.87 30.15 12.41
CA SER A 50 -17.80 28.85 11.73
C SER A 50 -19.17 28.20 11.59
N ARG A 51 -19.37 27.48 10.48
CA ARG A 51 -20.53 26.63 10.23
C ARG A 51 -20.09 25.21 10.01
N PHE A 52 -20.51 24.29 10.86
CA PHE A 52 -20.28 22.87 10.72
C PHE A 52 -21.42 22.24 9.91
N ILE A 53 -21.10 21.45 8.90
CA ILE A 53 -22.06 20.75 8.04
C ILE A 53 -21.65 19.28 7.97
N GLU A 54 -22.50 18.38 8.41
CA GLU A 54 -22.31 16.93 8.23
C GLU A 54 -22.76 16.53 6.83
N MET A 55 -21.86 15.83 6.10
CA MET A 55 -22.19 15.23 4.80
C MET A 55 -22.68 13.81 5.03
N THR A 56 -23.99 13.62 4.86
CA THR A 56 -24.65 12.33 5.11
C THR A 56 -24.94 11.51 3.87
N GLU A 57 -24.90 12.12 2.68
CA GLU A 57 -25.20 11.43 1.43
C GLU A 57 -23.98 10.68 0.90
N ASN A 58 -24.13 9.38 0.63
CA ASN A 58 -23.11 8.51 0.08
C ASN A 58 -23.45 8.09 -1.36
N TYR A 59 -22.69 8.57 -2.31
CA TYR A 59 -22.85 8.29 -3.75
C TYR A 59 -21.95 7.14 -4.24
N ARG A 60 -21.13 6.56 -3.36
CA ARG A 60 -20.16 5.50 -3.68
C ARG A 60 -20.74 4.12 -3.52
N SER A 61 -21.26 3.84 -2.34
CA SER A 61 -21.54 2.49 -1.86
C SER A 61 -23.03 2.16 -1.94
N SER A 62 -23.33 0.91 -2.21
CA SER A 62 -24.68 0.35 -2.19
C SER A 62 -25.27 0.36 -0.77
N GLU A 63 -26.59 0.22 -0.69
CA GLU A 63 -27.38 0.34 0.55
C GLU A 63 -26.86 -0.56 1.67
N HIS A 64 -26.75 -1.87 1.44
CA HIS A 64 -26.33 -2.83 2.47
C HIS A 64 -24.88 -2.60 2.95
N VAL A 65 -24.00 -2.11 2.07
CA VAL A 65 -22.62 -1.74 2.46
C VAL A 65 -22.65 -0.51 3.37
N VAL A 66 -23.44 0.51 3.05
CA VAL A 66 -23.60 1.71 3.89
C VAL A 66 -24.19 1.33 5.24
N ASP A 67 -25.17 0.45 5.26
CA ASP A 67 -25.77 -0.06 6.49
C ASP A 67 -24.75 -0.75 7.39
N ALA A 68 -23.93 -1.64 6.83
CA ALA A 68 -22.88 -2.32 7.58
C ALA A 68 -21.81 -1.34 8.10
N VAL A 69 -21.47 -0.31 7.33
CA VAL A 69 -20.53 0.75 7.75
C VAL A 69 -21.12 1.58 8.90
N ASN A 70 -22.42 1.92 8.82
CA ASN A 70 -23.12 2.64 9.91
C ASN A 70 -23.19 1.80 11.20
N ASP A 71 -23.44 0.49 11.09
CA ASP A 71 -23.47 -0.40 12.25
C ASP A 71 -22.07 -0.55 12.90
N PHE A 72 -21.03 -0.50 12.08
CA PHE A 72 -19.66 -0.61 12.56
C PHE A 72 -19.13 0.69 13.20
N ALA A 73 -19.53 1.85 12.68
CA ALA A 73 -19.00 3.16 13.06
C ALA A 73 -19.03 3.47 14.57
N PRO A 74 -20.05 3.05 15.37
CA PRO A 74 -20.07 3.26 16.82
C PRO A 74 -18.92 2.60 17.60
N ASN A 75 -18.18 1.66 16.99
CA ASN A 75 -16.98 1.09 17.62
C ASN A 75 -15.80 2.07 17.69
N ILE A 76 -15.87 3.20 16.98
CA ILE A 76 -14.88 4.30 17.08
C ILE A 76 -15.32 5.18 18.26
N SER A 77 -14.44 5.31 19.28
CA SER A 77 -14.80 5.96 20.55
C SER A 77 -15.02 7.47 20.41
N TYR A 78 -14.25 8.13 19.54
CA TYR A 78 -14.36 9.56 19.31
C TYR A 78 -14.68 9.86 17.85
N ARG A 79 -15.84 10.49 17.63
CA ARG A 79 -16.34 10.84 16.31
C ARG A 79 -16.94 12.23 16.30
N LEU A 80 -16.64 12.99 15.25
CA LEU A 80 -17.27 14.31 15.02
C LEU A 80 -18.66 14.17 14.36
N LYS A 81 -18.85 13.13 13.55
CA LYS A 81 -20.14 12.84 12.90
C LYS A 81 -21.07 12.13 13.86
N THR A 82 -22.33 12.61 13.90
CA THR A 82 -23.41 12.02 14.71
C THR A 82 -24.49 11.36 13.86
N ALA A 83 -24.74 11.89 12.67
CA ALA A 83 -25.75 11.38 11.76
C ALA A 83 -25.26 10.16 10.98
N PRO A 84 -26.14 9.14 10.74
CA PRO A 84 -25.81 8.03 9.86
C PRO A 84 -25.67 8.50 8.42
N ILE A 85 -24.81 7.81 7.65
CA ILE A 85 -24.70 8.01 6.21
C ILE A 85 -25.86 7.32 5.49
N ILE A 86 -26.33 7.88 4.39
CA ILE A 86 -27.45 7.37 3.59
C ILE A 86 -26.96 7.09 2.19
N SER A 87 -27.15 5.85 1.70
CA SER A 87 -26.80 5.51 0.32
C SER A 87 -27.75 6.19 -0.67
N MET A 88 -27.14 6.86 -1.67
CA MET A 88 -27.86 7.42 -2.80
C MET A 88 -27.88 6.47 -4.01
N LYS A 89 -27.32 5.26 -3.87
CA LYS A 89 -27.32 4.22 -4.89
C LYS A 89 -28.65 3.45 -4.87
N LYS A 90 -29.06 2.98 -6.07
CA LYS A 90 -30.25 2.13 -6.21
C LYS A 90 -29.97 0.65 -5.95
N GLU A 91 -28.71 0.26 -6.10
CA GLU A 91 -28.26 -1.11 -5.89
C GLU A 91 -28.19 -1.42 -4.39
N LYS A 92 -28.76 -2.55 -3.99
CA LYS A 92 -28.69 -3.01 -2.60
C LYS A 92 -27.29 -3.44 -2.20
N GLY A 93 -26.57 -4.08 -3.12
CA GLY A 93 -25.27 -4.65 -2.85
C GLY A 93 -25.35 -5.94 -2.03
N MET A 94 -24.21 -6.38 -1.47
CA MET A 94 -24.12 -7.58 -0.65
C MET A 94 -23.05 -7.43 0.41
N VAL A 95 -23.36 -7.85 1.64
CA VAL A 95 -22.41 -7.97 2.74
C VAL A 95 -22.36 -9.42 3.21
N SER A 96 -21.15 -10.01 3.21
CA SER A 96 -20.92 -11.39 3.67
C SER A 96 -19.87 -11.41 4.77
N ILE A 97 -20.14 -12.13 5.85
CA ILE A 97 -19.18 -12.36 6.94
C ILE A 97 -18.89 -13.84 7.00
N ILE A 98 -17.60 -14.19 6.82
CA ILE A 98 -17.11 -15.56 6.87
C ILE A 98 -16.25 -15.68 8.12
N LYS A 99 -16.74 -16.45 9.09
CA LYS A 99 -16.12 -16.60 10.39
C LYS A 99 -15.32 -17.88 10.47
N HIS A 100 -14.04 -17.72 10.77
CA HIS A 100 -13.09 -18.81 10.99
C HIS A 100 -12.86 -19.03 12.48
N PRO A 101 -12.45 -20.22 12.91
CA PRO A 101 -12.09 -20.45 14.32
C PRO A 101 -10.82 -19.63 14.68
N PRO A 102 -10.71 -19.12 15.91
CA PRO A 102 -9.53 -18.36 16.35
C PRO A 102 -8.27 -19.21 16.39
N PHE A 103 -8.39 -20.49 16.61
CA PHE A 103 -7.34 -21.48 16.56
C PHE A 103 -7.92 -22.84 16.18
N PHE A 104 -7.08 -23.71 15.67
CA PHE A 104 -7.39 -25.13 15.47
C PHE A 104 -6.69 -25.94 16.57
N GLN A 105 -7.41 -26.86 17.18
CA GLN A 105 -6.83 -27.80 18.12
C GLN A 105 -6.52 -29.09 17.39
N ASP A 106 -5.23 -29.40 17.29
CA ASP A 106 -4.77 -30.65 16.70
C ASP A 106 -5.24 -31.82 17.55
N LYS A 107 -5.92 -32.78 16.93
CA LYS A 107 -6.54 -33.91 17.64
C LYS A 107 -5.51 -34.93 18.17
N GLU A 108 -4.33 -34.99 17.55
CA GLU A 108 -3.28 -35.96 17.93
C GLU A 108 -2.35 -35.40 18.99
N SER A 109 -1.86 -34.15 18.79
CA SER A 109 -0.93 -33.50 19.72
C SER A 109 -1.62 -32.69 20.82
N GLY A 110 -2.88 -32.32 20.65
CA GLY A 110 -3.60 -31.39 21.53
C GLY A 110 -3.15 -29.93 21.43
N GLU A 111 -2.21 -29.63 20.55
CA GLU A 111 -1.66 -28.28 20.37
C GLU A 111 -2.64 -27.32 19.67
N LYS A 112 -2.61 -26.08 20.10
CA LYS A 112 -3.34 -24.99 19.41
C LYS A 112 -2.50 -24.49 18.24
N LYS A 113 -3.03 -24.67 17.02
CA LYS A 113 -2.42 -24.17 15.78
C LYS A 113 -3.13 -22.90 15.30
N ALA A 114 -2.38 -21.93 14.81
CA ALA A 114 -2.94 -20.73 14.22
C ALA A 114 -3.77 -21.07 12.96
N VAL A 115 -4.85 -20.32 12.75
CA VAL A 115 -5.67 -20.40 11.53
C VAL A 115 -5.22 -19.29 10.59
N TYR A 116 -4.94 -19.66 9.35
CA TYR A 116 -4.53 -18.72 8.31
C TYR A 116 -5.65 -18.56 7.28
N MET A 117 -6.05 -17.33 7.01
CA MET A 117 -7.21 -17.04 6.14
C MET A 117 -6.82 -16.76 4.67
N PHE A 118 -5.59 -17.03 4.27
CA PHE A 118 -5.14 -16.80 2.90
C PHE A 118 -5.83 -17.73 1.90
N LEU A 119 -5.78 -19.04 2.15
CA LEU A 119 -6.39 -20.05 1.28
C LEU A 119 -7.91 -19.90 1.18
N PRO A 120 -8.68 -19.68 2.28
CA PRO A 120 -10.11 -19.45 2.16
C PRO A 120 -10.45 -18.20 1.33
N ILE A 121 -9.65 -17.14 1.37
CA ILE A 121 -9.84 -15.97 0.50
C ILE A 121 -9.62 -16.31 -0.97
N VAL A 122 -8.56 -17.08 -1.28
CA VAL A 122 -8.31 -17.53 -2.66
C VAL A 122 -9.45 -18.43 -3.14
N ASN A 123 -9.91 -19.37 -2.30
CA ASN A 123 -11.04 -20.23 -2.61
C ASN A 123 -12.34 -19.44 -2.83
N ASP A 124 -12.59 -18.41 -2.00
CA ASP A 124 -13.75 -17.54 -2.15
C ASP A 124 -13.72 -16.80 -3.52
N ILE A 125 -12.56 -16.36 -3.97
CA ILE A 125 -12.41 -15.75 -5.30
C ILE A 125 -12.64 -16.74 -6.41
N LEU A 126 -12.09 -17.95 -6.31
CA LEU A 126 -12.23 -18.99 -7.34
C LEU A 126 -13.67 -19.49 -7.48
N GLN A 127 -14.41 -19.55 -6.36
CA GLN A 127 -15.78 -20.05 -6.34
C GLN A 127 -16.84 -18.99 -6.69
N ASN A 128 -16.54 -17.72 -6.45
CA ASN A 128 -17.48 -16.62 -6.63
C ASN A 128 -17.02 -15.69 -7.75
N ASN A 129 -17.66 -15.82 -8.90
CA ASN A 129 -17.38 -14.91 -10.03
C ASN A 129 -17.94 -13.51 -9.71
N ARG A 130 -17.06 -12.57 -9.34
CA ARG A 130 -17.40 -11.19 -9.06
C ARG A 130 -17.19 -10.32 -10.30
N GLN A 131 -18.21 -9.58 -10.68
CA GLN A 131 -18.06 -8.60 -11.76
C GLN A 131 -17.39 -7.33 -11.23
N GLY A 132 -16.55 -6.71 -12.08
CA GLY A 132 -15.81 -5.49 -11.73
C GLY A 132 -14.54 -5.74 -10.94
N LYS A 133 -13.93 -4.66 -10.46
CA LYS A 133 -12.64 -4.72 -9.76
C LYS A 133 -12.80 -5.21 -8.33
N THR A 134 -12.06 -6.25 -8.00
CA THR A 134 -12.03 -6.83 -6.64
C THR A 134 -10.74 -6.42 -5.92
N CYS A 135 -10.87 -5.91 -4.70
CA CYS A 135 -9.72 -5.61 -3.84
C CYS A 135 -9.73 -6.51 -2.61
N ILE A 136 -8.60 -7.18 -2.37
CA ILE A 136 -8.34 -7.87 -1.11
C ILE A 136 -7.57 -6.93 -0.20
N LEU A 137 -8.13 -6.63 0.96
CA LEU A 137 -7.55 -5.77 1.97
C LEU A 137 -7.00 -6.57 3.12
N THR A 138 -5.72 -6.40 3.39
CA THR A 138 -5.01 -7.06 4.49
C THR A 138 -4.59 -6.05 5.55
N GLN A 139 -4.23 -6.53 6.73
CA GLN A 139 -3.75 -5.69 7.83
C GLN A 139 -2.26 -5.37 7.68
N THR A 140 -1.47 -6.29 7.13
CA THR A 140 -0.02 -6.17 7.00
C THR A 140 0.46 -6.32 5.55
N ASN A 141 1.66 -5.81 5.26
CA ASN A 141 2.30 -5.98 3.96
C ASN A 141 2.65 -7.44 3.67
N GLU A 142 3.01 -8.19 4.71
CA GLU A 142 3.35 -9.61 4.60
C GLU A 142 2.14 -10.43 4.16
N GLU A 143 0.98 -10.21 4.79
CA GLU A 143 -0.27 -10.84 4.38
C GLU A 143 -0.62 -10.53 2.92
N ALA A 144 -0.42 -9.27 2.50
CA ALA A 144 -0.68 -8.86 1.12
C ALA A 144 0.20 -9.60 0.11
N VAL A 145 1.50 -9.76 0.43
CA VAL A 145 2.45 -10.46 -0.45
C VAL A 145 2.11 -11.94 -0.54
N ILE A 146 1.86 -12.60 0.59
CA ILE A 146 1.47 -14.02 0.63
C ILE A 146 0.17 -14.23 -0.18
N THR A 147 -0.82 -13.36 0.00
CA THR A 147 -2.09 -13.44 -0.72
C THR A 147 -1.89 -13.34 -2.23
N VAL A 148 -1.07 -12.38 -2.70
CA VAL A 148 -0.78 -12.23 -4.14
C VAL A 148 -0.07 -13.45 -4.70
N ALA A 149 0.92 -13.99 -4.00
CA ALA A 149 1.65 -15.18 -4.43
C ALA A 149 0.69 -16.36 -4.63
N LEU A 150 -0.17 -16.61 -3.64
CA LEU A 150 -1.19 -17.67 -3.72
C LEU A 150 -2.19 -17.47 -4.87
N LEU A 151 -2.60 -16.24 -5.16
CA LEU A 151 -3.47 -15.94 -6.29
C LEU A 151 -2.77 -16.28 -7.62
N HIS A 152 -1.49 -15.92 -7.75
CA HIS A 152 -0.69 -16.23 -8.95
C HIS A 152 -0.49 -17.74 -9.13
N GLU A 153 -0.20 -18.49 -8.06
CA GLU A 153 -0.08 -19.95 -8.09
C GLU A 153 -1.38 -20.63 -8.57
N ASN A 154 -2.53 -20.01 -8.26
CA ASN A 154 -3.85 -20.46 -8.74
C ASN A 154 -4.24 -19.88 -10.11
N GLY A 155 -3.31 -19.27 -10.85
CA GLY A 155 -3.52 -18.76 -12.20
C GLY A 155 -4.32 -17.46 -12.28
N LEU A 156 -4.52 -16.77 -11.16
CA LEU A 156 -5.27 -15.51 -11.10
C LEU A 156 -4.34 -14.31 -11.32
N ASN A 157 -4.73 -13.39 -12.20
CA ASN A 157 -3.98 -12.16 -12.44
C ASN A 157 -4.26 -11.12 -11.34
N ALA A 158 -3.51 -11.18 -10.26
CA ALA A 158 -3.60 -10.27 -9.14
C ALA A 158 -2.44 -9.28 -9.13
N LYS A 159 -2.70 -8.03 -8.77
CA LYS A 159 -1.66 -7.00 -8.60
C LYS A 159 -1.62 -6.48 -7.18
N LEU A 160 -0.41 -6.34 -6.66
CA LEU A 160 -0.15 -5.81 -5.33
C LEU A 160 0.00 -4.30 -5.37
N ILE A 161 -0.87 -3.58 -4.65
CA ILE A 161 -0.63 -2.18 -4.33
C ILE A 161 0.29 -2.14 -3.12
N GLN A 162 1.54 -1.81 -3.34
CA GLN A 162 2.54 -1.81 -2.32
C GLN A 162 3.14 -0.43 -2.17
N SER A 163 3.19 0.10 -0.93
CA SER A 163 4.08 1.20 -0.62
C SER A 163 5.44 0.64 -0.24
N MET A 164 6.43 1.29 -0.73
CA MET A 164 7.79 1.00 -0.30
C MET A 164 8.16 2.06 0.73
N ASP A 165 7.79 1.80 2.00
CA ASP A 165 8.04 2.73 3.10
C ASP A 165 9.49 3.24 3.06
N GLY A 166 9.64 4.56 2.87
CA GLY A 166 10.94 5.23 2.77
C GLY A 166 11.62 5.14 1.40
N LEU A 167 11.09 4.42 0.41
CA LEU A 167 11.57 4.46 -0.95
C LEU A 167 10.88 5.60 -1.71
N ARG A 168 11.63 6.64 -2.02
CA ARG A 168 11.16 7.68 -2.95
C ARG A 168 11.39 7.21 -4.38
N PHE A 169 10.40 7.40 -5.24
CA PHE A 169 10.48 7.06 -6.66
C PHE A 169 11.74 7.66 -7.33
N TRP A 170 12.07 8.88 -6.97
CA TRP A 170 13.32 9.55 -7.37
C TRP A 170 14.60 8.74 -7.14
N ASN A 171 14.64 7.86 -6.13
CA ASN A 171 15.85 7.11 -5.78
C ASN A 171 16.06 5.83 -6.58
N ILE A 172 15.09 5.43 -7.40
CA ILE A 172 15.20 4.24 -8.26
C ILE A 172 16.28 4.47 -9.33
N ALA A 173 17.09 3.46 -9.60
CA ALA A 173 18.25 3.56 -10.48
C ALA A 173 17.89 4.02 -11.90
N GLU A 174 16.78 3.53 -12.46
CA GLU A 174 16.26 3.92 -13.77
C GLU A 174 15.87 5.39 -13.81
N VAL A 175 15.17 5.87 -12.80
CA VAL A 175 14.73 7.28 -12.68
C VAL A 175 15.96 8.20 -12.57
N ARG A 176 16.89 7.85 -11.69
CA ARG A 176 18.15 8.62 -11.54
C ARG A 176 18.98 8.63 -12.81
N TYR A 177 19.00 7.53 -13.55
CA TYR A 177 19.74 7.49 -14.81
C TYR A 177 19.08 8.37 -15.88
N PHE A 178 17.75 8.32 -15.99
CA PHE A 178 16.97 9.16 -16.89
C PHE A 178 17.26 10.65 -16.63
N VAL A 179 17.11 11.09 -15.38
CA VAL A 179 17.42 12.48 -15.00
C VAL A 179 18.87 12.83 -15.26
N LYS A 180 19.81 11.92 -14.96
CA LYS A 180 21.24 12.15 -15.24
C LYS A 180 21.55 12.31 -16.74
N CYS A 181 20.81 11.63 -17.63
CA CYS A 181 20.93 11.84 -19.07
C CYS A 181 20.49 13.26 -19.43
N ILE A 182 19.36 13.73 -18.93
CA ILE A 182 18.88 15.10 -19.14
C ILE A 182 19.89 16.11 -18.60
N ASP A 183 20.35 15.95 -17.35
CA ASP A 183 21.33 16.86 -16.72
C ASP A 183 22.61 17.01 -17.53
N ARG A 184 23.12 15.92 -18.09
CA ARG A 184 24.36 15.94 -18.88
C ARG A 184 24.22 16.74 -20.17
N MET A 185 23.05 16.63 -20.83
CA MET A 185 22.77 17.31 -22.08
C MET A 185 22.39 18.78 -21.85
N GLN A 186 21.64 19.07 -20.78
CA GLN A 186 21.27 20.45 -20.43
C GLN A 186 22.45 21.31 -19.92
N LYS A 187 23.49 20.71 -19.33
CA LYS A 187 24.68 21.48 -18.92
C LYS A 187 25.34 22.27 -20.07
N THR A 188 25.14 21.82 -21.29
CA THR A 188 25.64 22.51 -22.49
C THR A 188 24.74 23.67 -22.92
N THR A 189 23.43 23.60 -22.64
CA THR A 189 22.45 24.59 -23.12
C THR A 189 22.03 25.62 -22.07
N ARG A 190 22.17 25.32 -20.77
CA ARG A 190 21.71 26.15 -19.63
C ARG A 190 20.23 26.62 -19.72
N ALA A 191 19.43 25.99 -20.56
CA ALA A 191 18.04 26.36 -20.75
C ALA A 191 17.17 25.77 -19.63
N PRO A 192 16.15 26.51 -19.13
CA PRO A 192 15.21 25.96 -18.13
C PRO A 192 14.26 24.91 -18.73
N ILE A 193 14.06 24.94 -20.05
CA ILE A 193 13.18 24.03 -20.79
C ILE A 193 14.04 22.86 -21.33
N ILE A 194 13.55 21.65 -21.14
CA ILE A 194 14.08 20.43 -21.76
C ILE A 194 13.55 20.37 -23.18
N THR A 195 14.44 20.44 -24.17
CA THR A 195 14.05 20.31 -25.57
C THR A 195 13.59 18.90 -25.90
N GLU A 196 12.79 18.74 -26.95
CA GLU A 196 12.29 17.42 -27.36
C GLU A 196 13.42 16.44 -27.70
N ASP A 197 14.49 16.92 -28.36
CA ASP A 197 15.66 16.10 -28.68
C ASP A 197 16.34 15.56 -27.42
N ILE A 198 16.55 16.42 -26.41
CA ILE A 198 17.14 15.99 -25.12
C ILE A 198 16.23 14.98 -24.44
N TRP A 199 14.91 15.21 -24.47
CA TRP A 199 13.92 14.34 -23.85
C TRP A 199 13.92 12.96 -24.48
N GLU A 200 13.78 12.88 -25.80
CA GLU A 200 13.73 11.60 -26.53
C GLU A 200 15.07 10.85 -26.47
N GLU A 201 16.20 11.56 -26.51
CA GLU A 201 17.51 10.93 -26.32
C GLU A 201 17.68 10.35 -24.92
N ALA A 202 17.22 11.05 -23.87
CA ALA A 202 17.27 10.55 -22.50
C ALA A 202 16.35 9.31 -22.34
N LYS A 203 15.15 9.31 -22.93
CA LYS A 203 14.25 8.16 -22.98
C LYS A 203 14.94 6.98 -23.66
N SER A 204 15.44 7.16 -24.87
CA SER A 204 16.06 6.11 -25.66
C SER A 204 17.24 5.46 -24.94
N LYS A 205 18.17 6.26 -24.41
CA LYS A 205 19.33 5.77 -23.64
C LYS A 205 18.90 4.99 -22.39
N THR A 206 17.87 5.44 -21.71
CA THR A 206 17.41 4.78 -20.49
C THR A 206 16.70 3.47 -20.81
N LEU A 207 15.80 3.46 -21.80
CA LEU A 207 15.10 2.26 -22.25
C LEU A 207 16.07 1.18 -22.74
N GLN A 208 17.10 1.57 -23.50
CA GLN A 208 18.13 0.65 -23.96
C GLN A 208 18.92 0.06 -22.79
N LYS A 209 19.37 0.89 -21.86
CA LYS A 209 20.19 0.44 -20.72
C LYS A 209 19.45 -0.48 -19.76
N TYR A 210 18.17 -0.26 -19.55
CA TYR A 210 17.35 -0.99 -18.58
C TYR A 210 16.31 -1.90 -19.24
N SER A 211 16.55 -2.31 -20.49
CA SER A 211 15.60 -3.10 -21.30
C SER A 211 15.15 -4.40 -20.62
N THR A 212 16.01 -5.00 -19.79
CA THR A 212 15.74 -6.25 -19.05
C THR A 212 15.20 -6.01 -17.62
N SER A 213 15.06 -4.75 -17.19
CA SER A 213 14.65 -4.44 -15.83
C SER A 213 13.12 -4.54 -15.66
N ASN A 214 12.67 -5.33 -14.69
CA ASN A 214 11.25 -5.47 -14.34
C ASN A 214 10.64 -4.19 -13.74
N SER A 215 11.48 -3.23 -13.30
CA SER A 215 11.03 -1.92 -12.81
C SER A 215 10.91 -0.85 -13.90
N LEU A 216 11.36 -1.13 -15.12
CA LEU A 216 11.28 -0.18 -16.23
C LEU A 216 9.84 0.29 -16.58
N PRO A 217 8.79 -0.55 -16.48
CA PRO A 217 7.42 -0.12 -16.72
C PRO A 217 6.96 1.04 -15.82
N TYR A 218 7.43 1.12 -14.58
CA TYR A 218 7.11 2.25 -13.68
C TYR A 218 7.65 3.57 -14.23
N LEU A 219 8.90 3.58 -14.71
CA LEU A 219 9.49 4.77 -15.32
C LEU A 219 8.76 5.13 -16.63
N LYS A 220 8.43 4.16 -17.50
CA LYS A 220 7.68 4.42 -18.74
C LYS A 220 6.36 5.12 -18.44
N ARG A 221 5.63 4.64 -17.44
CA ARG A 221 4.35 5.24 -17.04
C ARG A 221 4.54 6.64 -16.44
N CYS A 222 5.56 6.82 -15.61
CA CYS A 222 5.93 8.13 -15.07
C CYS A 222 6.18 9.15 -16.19
N ILE A 223 7.00 8.79 -17.19
CA ILE A 223 7.30 9.61 -18.35
C ILE A 223 6.00 9.96 -19.10
N MET A 224 5.17 8.98 -19.41
CA MET A 224 3.90 9.16 -20.09
C MET A 224 2.97 10.12 -19.32
N MET A 225 2.83 9.95 -18.01
CA MET A 225 1.99 10.83 -17.18
C MET A 225 2.52 12.26 -17.16
N PHE A 226 3.84 12.43 -17.05
CA PHE A 226 4.46 13.76 -17.10
C PHE A 226 4.23 14.42 -18.47
N GLU A 227 4.37 13.71 -19.58
CA GLU A 227 4.12 14.20 -20.93
C GLU A 227 2.65 14.63 -21.14
N LEU A 228 1.70 13.87 -20.58
CA LEU A 228 0.27 14.22 -20.66
C LEU A 228 -0.09 15.50 -19.90
N MET A 229 0.58 15.75 -18.78
CA MET A 229 0.31 16.91 -17.93
C MET A 229 1.08 18.16 -18.35
N ASN A 230 2.20 18.03 -19.06
CA ASN A 230 3.13 19.12 -19.34
C ASN A 230 3.44 19.20 -20.84
N LYS A 231 2.82 20.15 -21.56
CA LYS A 231 3.13 20.41 -22.97
C LYS A 231 4.55 20.94 -23.15
N ALA A 232 4.99 21.84 -22.28
CA ALA A 232 6.37 22.31 -22.20
C ALA A 232 7.05 21.63 -20.99
N LYS A 233 8.21 21.03 -21.21
CA LYS A 233 8.92 20.25 -20.20
C LYS A 233 9.94 21.13 -19.47
N TYR A 234 9.56 21.72 -18.33
CA TYR A 234 10.51 22.44 -17.48
C TYR A 234 11.25 21.46 -16.55
N TYR A 235 12.55 21.70 -16.38
CA TYR A 235 13.37 20.83 -15.53
C TYR A 235 12.95 20.88 -14.06
N THR A 236 12.50 22.03 -13.57
CA THR A 236 11.93 22.20 -12.22
C THR A 236 10.71 21.35 -12.03
N ASP A 237 9.75 21.43 -12.96
CA ASP A 237 8.49 20.69 -12.88
C ASP A 237 8.73 19.18 -12.92
N LEU A 238 9.67 18.71 -13.74
CA LEU A 238 10.07 17.30 -13.75
C LEU A 238 10.64 16.87 -12.40
N ARG A 239 11.49 17.68 -11.79
CA ARG A 239 12.07 17.37 -10.49
C ARG A 239 11.01 17.30 -9.41
N ASP A 240 10.15 18.29 -9.33
CA ASP A 240 9.09 18.38 -8.32
C ASP A 240 8.12 17.21 -8.49
N PHE A 241 7.68 16.93 -9.73
CA PHE A 241 6.85 15.76 -10.05
C PHE A 241 7.49 14.44 -9.56
N LEU A 242 8.79 14.21 -9.86
CA LEU A 242 9.50 13.00 -9.45
C LEU A 242 9.74 12.93 -7.93
N PHE A 243 9.90 14.08 -7.25
CA PHE A 243 10.09 14.12 -5.80
C PHE A 243 8.80 13.85 -5.02
N GLU A 244 7.67 14.30 -5.54
CA GLU A 244 6.35 14.11 -4.95
C GLU A 244 5.78 12.73 -5.26
N SER A 245 6.22 12.11 -6.36
CA SER A 245 5.73 10.82 -6.81
C SER A 245 6.21 9.66 -5.93
N SER A 246 5.32 8.70 -5.76
CA SER A 246 5.58 7.40 -5.15
C SER A 246 5.60 6.28 -6.22
N VAL A 247 6.13 5.11 -5.88
CA VAL A 247 6.12 3.94 -6.79
C VAL A 247 4.69 3.51 -7.12
N GLU A 248 3.79 3.68 -6.17
CA GLU A 248 2.37 3.31 -6.27
C GLU A 248 1.63 4.11 -7.34
N ASP A 249 2.03 5.36 -7.58
CA ASP A 249 1.39 6.23 -8.59
C ASP A 249 1.57 5.66 -10.00
N PHE A 250 2.62 4.85 -10.19
CA PHE A 250 2.97 4.24 -11.47
C PHE A 250 2.71 2.73 -11.51
N CYS A 251 2.12 2.16 -10.47
CA CYS A 251 1.61 0.80 -10.52
C CYS A 251 0.41 0.72 -11.46
N ASP A 252 0.51 -0.11 -12.49
CA ASP A 252 -0.62 -0.40 -13.35
C ASP A 252 -1.55 -1.42 -12.69
N VAL A 253 -2.63 -0.91 -12.15
CA VAL A 253 -3.73 -1.74 -11.64
C VAL A 253 -4.96 -1.69 -12.56
N SER A 254 -4.86 -0.98 -13.72
CA SER A 254 -5.99 -0.83 -14.64
C SER A 254 -6.42 -2.14 -15.27
N ASP A 255 -5.43 -3.01 -15.59
CA ASP A 255 -5.66 -4.27 -16.29
C ASP A 255 -5.80 -5.49 -15.35
N ALA A 256 -5.75 -5.28 -14.02
CA ALA A 256 -5.96 -6.35 -13.07
C ALA A 256 -7.41 -6.34 -12.56
N ASP A 257 -8.07 -7.47 -12.65
CA ASP A 257 -9.39 -7.68 -12.06
C ASP A 257 -9.30 -7.81 -10.54
N ILE A 258 -8.17 -8.30 -10.05
CA ILE A 258 -7.90 -8.50 -8.63
C ILE A 258 -6.72 -7.63 -8.20
N VAL A 259 -6.93 -6.88 -7.12
CA VAL A 259 -5.92 -6.04 -6.48
C VAL A 259 -5.77 -6.47 -5.04
N VAL A 260 -4.54 -6.59 -4.55
CA VAL A 260 -4.26 -6.84 -3.12
C VAL A 260 -3.56 -5.62 -2.54
N SER A 261 -4.00 -5.20 -1.36
CA SER A 261 -3.47 -3.99 -0.72
C SER A 261 -3.61 -4.08 0.80
N THR A 262 -2.79 -3.34 1.51
CA THR A 262 -3.14 -3.06 2.91
C THR A 262 -4.21 -1.97 2.98
N ILE A 263 -4.99 -1.95 4.07
CA ILE A 263 -6.04 -0.95 4.28
C ILE A 263 -5.50 0.48 4.17
N HIS A 264 -4.31 0.76 4.72
CA HIS A 264 -3.68 2.08 4.64
C HIS A 264 -3.48 2.58 3.20
N LYS A 265 -3.10 1.69 2.30
CA LYS A 265 -2.78 2.01 0.91
C LYS A 265 -3.99 2.04 -0.01
N ALA A 266 -5.07 1.41 0.43
CA ALA A 266 -6.35 1.48 -0.23
C ALA A 266 -7.10 2.79 0.06
N LYS A 267 -6.66 3.59 1.06
CA LYS A 267 -7.28 4.89 1.35
C LYS A 267 -7.25 5.79 0.11
N GLY A 268 -8.38 6.42 -0.21
CA GLY A 268 -8.56 7.24 -1.40
C GLY A 268 -8.92 6.46 -2.67
N ARG A 269 -8.84 5.13 -2.65
CA ARG A 269 -9.27 4.27 -3.77
C ARG A 269 -10.65 3.67 -3.51
N GLU A 270 -11.26 3.15 -4.57
CA GLU A 270 -12.60 2.55 -4.53
C GLU A 270 -12.64 1.32 -5.43
N PHE A 271 -13.36 0.30 -4.99
CA PHE A 271 -13.44 -0.98 -5.70
C PHE A 271 -14.89 -1.47 -5.73
N ASP A 272 -15.25 -2.18 -6.77
CA ASP A 272 -16.60 -2.74 -6.88
C ASP A 272 -16.82 -3.80 -5.80
N ASN A 273 -15.81 -4.65 -5.58
CA ASN A 273 -15.84 -5.68 -4.54
C ASN A 273 -14.65 -5.53 -3.61
N VAL A 274 -14.88 -5.65 -2.32
CA VAL A 274 -13.82 -5.67 -1.31
C VAL A 274 -13.92 -6.95 -0.50
N ILE A 275 -12.78 -7.63 -0.35
CA ILE A 275 -12.61 -8.78 0.55
C ILE A 275 -11.62 -8.36 1.63
N MET A 276 -12.02 -8.40 2.89
CA MET A 276 -11.15 -8.04 4.01
C MET A 276 -10.65 -9.29 4.72
N LEU A 277 -9.34 -9.35 4.96
CA LEU A 277 -8.71 -10.32 5.85
C LEU A 277 -8.50 -9.63 7.20
N VAL A 278 -9.23 -10.08 8.23
CA VAL A 278 -9.19 -9.45 9.55
C VAL A 278 -8.92 -10.48 10.63
N VAL A 279 -7.66 -10.54 11.07
CA VAL A 279 -7.25 -11.34 12.23
C VAL A 279 -7.58 -10.54 13.49
N GLU A 280 -8.21 -11.19 14.48
CA GLU A 280 -8.54 -10.57 15.76
C GLU A 280 -7.26 -10.11 16.47
N PRO A 281 -7.15 -8.80 16.79
CA PRO A 281 -6.00 -8.30 17.53
C PRO A 281 -6.13 -8.64 19.01
N GLU A 282 -5.03 -8.61 19.75
CA GLU A 282 -5.06 -8.79 21.21
C GLU A 282 -5.88 -7.71 21.90
N HIS A 283 -5.82 -6.47 21.42
CA HIS A 283 -6.58 -5.33 21.89
C HIS A 283 -7.09 -4.49 20.74
N TYR A 284 -8.35 -4.10 20.79
CA TYR A 284 -8.95 -3.17 19.86
C TYR A 284 -8.64 -1.72 20.29
N THR A 285 -8.04 -0.95 19.39
CA THR A 285 -7.78 0.48 19.55
C THR A 285 -8.56 1.29 18.54
N ASP A 286 -8.77 2.59 18.79
CA ASP A 286 -9.44 3.47 17.83
C ASP A 286 -8.75 3.50 16.47
N ASP A 287 -7.41 3.41 16.44
CA ASP A 287 -6.67 3.32 15.17
C ASP A 287 -7.05 2.05 14.38
N ILE A 288 -7.19 0.90 15.06
CA ILE A 288 -7.66 -0.34 14.43
C ILE A 288 -9.09 -0.17 13.94
N MET A 289 -9.99 0.42 14.75
CA MET A 289 -11.39 0.65 14.35
C MET A 289 -11.48 1.54 13.12
N ARG A 290 -10.76 2.66 13.11
CA ARG A 290 -10.72 3.55 11.95
C ARG A 290 -10.15 2.86 10.70
N ARG A 291 -9.12 2.02 10.85
CA ARG A 291 -8.60 1.23 9.71
C ARG A 291 -9.65 0.27 9.16
N LEU A 292 -10.35 -0.46 10.02
CA LEU A 292 -11.42 -1.36 9.57
C LEU A 292 -12.55 -0.58 8.89
N TYR A 293 -12.99 0.52 9.47
CA TYR A 293 -13.98 1.43 8.87
C TYR A 293 -13.53 1.92 7.48
N VAL A 294 -12.27 2.35 7.35
CA VAL A 294 -11.70 2.75 6.06
C VAL A 294 -11.76 1.60 5.06
N GLY A 295 -11.38 0.38 5.46
CA GLY A 295 -11.43 -0.80 4.59
C GLY A 295 -12.83 -1.06 4.07
N MET A 296 -13.83 -1.11 4.96
CA MET A 296 -15.25 -1.31 4.61
C MET A 296 -15.75 -0.22 3.64
N SER A 297 -15.41 1.04 3.91
CA SER A 297 -15.84 2.20 3.11
C SER A 297 -15.18 2.31 1.72
N ARG A 298 -14.27 1.41 1.34
CA ARG A 298 -13.70 1.31 -0.03
C ARG A 298 -14.62 0.59 -1.00
N THR A 299 -15.66 -0.05 -0.50
CA THR A 299 -16.58 -0.92 -1.24
C THR A 299 -17.65 -0.14 -1.98
N LYS A 300 -17.92 -0.51 -3.24
CA LYS A 300 -19.06 0.00 -4.00
C LYS A 300 -20.24 -0.95 -3.96
N LEU A 301 -20.04 -2.24 -4.26
CA LEU A 301 -21.13 -3.20 -4.48
C LEU A 301 -21.13 -4.35 -3.48
N SER A 302 -20.01 -5.04 -3.28
CA SER A 302 -19.96 -6.18 -2.37
C SER A 302 -18.81 -6.14 -1.39
N LEU A 303 -19.11 -6.39 -0.13
CA LEU A 303 -18.16 -6.49 0.98
C LEU A 303 -18.16 -7.91 1.53
N THR A 304 -17.02 -8.58 1.51
CA THR A 304 -16.82 -9.87 2.16
C THR A 304 -15.76 -9.72 3.25
N ILE A 305 -16.05 -10.17 4.45
CA ILE A 305 -15.12 -10.08 5.60
C ILE A 305 -14.80 -11.50 6.07
N HIS A 306 -13.54 -11.91 5.89
CA HIS A 306 -12.99 -13.10 6.52
C HIS A 306 -12.40 -12.72 7.87
N THR A 307 -12.91 -13.29 8.94
CA THR A 307 -12.46 -12.95 10.30
C THR A 307 -12.49 -14.15 11.24
N ASN A 308 -11.60 -14.16 12.21
CA ASN A 308 -11.64 -15.07 13.36
C ASN A 308 -12.05 -14.35 14.66
N GLY A 309 -12.40 -13.06 14.56
CA GLY A 309 -12.79 -12.20 15.68
C GLY A 309 -14.29 -12.01 15.84
N LYS A 310 -14.66 -11.21 16.82
CA LYS A 310 -16.07 -10.94 17.17
C LYS A 310 -16.56 -9.56 16.77
N ILE A 311 -15.67 -8.65 16.36
CA ILE A 311 -15.98 -7.24 16.14
C ILE A 311 -17.07 -6.99 15.07
N PHE A 312 -17.32 -7.98 14.20
CA PHE A 312 -18.32 -7.91 13.15
C PHE A 312 -19.61 -8.71 13.47
N ASP A 313 -19.77 -9.20 14.71
CA ASP A 313 -20.91 -10.07 15.04
C ASP A 313 -22.25 -9.29 15.03
N ASP A 314 -22.23 -8.00 15.35
CA ASP A 314 -23.44 -7.17 15.49
C ASP A 314 -23.77 -6.32 14.24
N ILE A 315 -22.94 -6.34 13.18
CA ILE A 315 -23.23 -5.59 11.96
C ILE A 315 -24.19 -6.34 11.04
N ARG A 316 -25.03 -5.61 10.31
CA ARG A 316 -25.94 -6.20 9.32
C ARG A 316 -25.17 -6.87 8.20
N ALA A 317 -25.55 -8.10 7.85
CA ALA A 317 -24.96 -8.85 6.76
C ALA A 317 -26.01 -9.73 6.08
N ASP A 318 -25.94 -9.82 4.76
CA ASP A 318 -26.82 -10.67 3.95
C ASP A 318 -26.51 -12.15 4.15
N LYS A 319 -25.21 -12.45 4.35
CA LYS A 319 -24.74 -13.81 4.58
C LYS A 319 -23.79 -13.88 5.76
N ARG A 320 -24.01 -14.89 6.61
CA ARG A 320 -23.08 -15.26 7.69
C ARG A 320 -22.73 -16.73 7.52
N ILE A 321 -21.46 -17.00 7.30
CA ILE A 321 -20.95 -18.34 7.03
C ILE A 321 -19.95 -18.66 8.13
N SER A 322 -20.11 -19.83 8.77
CA SER A 322 -19.08 -20.39 9.65
C SER A 322 -18.26 -21.38 8.85
N ASP A 323 -16.97 -21.09 8.71
CA ASP A 323 -16.01 -21.99 8.06
C ASP A 323 -15.13 -22.64 9.13
N PRO A 324 -15.41 -23.88 9.53
CA PRO A 324 -14.68 -24.56 10.59
C PRO A 324 -13.40 -25.24 10.09
N ILE A 325 -13.07 -25.08 8.80
CA ILE A 325 -11.93 -25.75 8.18
C ILE A 325 -10.62 -25.16 8.72
N HIS A 326 -9.67 -26.03 9.03
CA HIS A 326 -8.30 -25.64 9.31
C HIS A 326 -7.53 -25.49 8.02
N TYR A 327 -7.04 -24.28 7.78
CA TYR A 327 -6.18 -23.96 6.64
C TYR A 327 -4.74 -23.81 7.15
N PRO A 328 -3.81 -24.66 6.70
CA PRO A 328 -2.40 -24.50 7.04
C PRO A 328 -1.80 -23.27 6.37
N MET A 329 -0.60 -22.91 6.77
CA MET A 329 0.19 -21.97 5.95
C MET A 329 0.47 -22.58 4.58
N PRO A 330 0.58 -21.78 3.53
CA PRO A 330 1.01 -22.22 2.21
C PRO A 330 2.38 -22.89 2.26
N ASP A 331 2.62 -23.85 1.36
CA ASP A 331 3.92 -24.53 1.26
C ASP A 331 5.04 -23.58 0.82
N GLU A 332 4.70 -22.57 0.01
CA GLU A 332 5.60 -21.49 -0.40
C GLU A 332 5.06 -20.15 0.04
N ILE A 333 5.96 -19.25 0.43
CA ILE A 333 5.64 -17.86 0.77
C ILE A 333 6.64 -16.93 0.11
N GLU A 334 6.17 -15.75 -0.31
CA GLU A 334 7.02 -14.67 -0.79
C GLU A 334 7.20 -13.63 0.33
N LEU A 335 8.44 -13.22 0.60
CA LEU A 335 8.76 -12.15 1.52
C LEU A 335 9.38 -10.99 0.75
N GLN A 336 8.86 -9.80 0.96
CA GLN A 336 9.45 -8.61 0.39
C GLN A 336 10.30 -7.88 1.41
N LEU A 337 11.58 -7.68 1.06
CA LEU A 337 12.51 -6.91 1.86
C LEU A 337 12.43 -5.41 1.54
N SER A 338 12.46 -4.59 2.57
CA SER A 338 12.59 -3.14 2.50
C SER A 338 14.04 -2.70 2.82
N HIS A 339 14.31 -1.42 2.71
CA HIS A 339 15.60 -0.86 3.12
C HIS A 339 15.93 -1.05 4.62
N LYS A 340 14.93 -1.32 5.46
CA LYS A 340 15.12 -1.60 6.90
C LYS A 340 15.55 -3.05 7.17
N ASP A 341 15.29 -3.92 6.20
CA ASP A 341 15.55 -5.35 6.31
C ASP A 341 16.95 -5.73 5.83
N VAL A 342 17.66 -4.79 5.20
CA VAL A 342 19.01 -4.97 4.67
C VAL A 342 19.97 -3.97 5.32
N ASN A 343 21.18 -4.43 5.67
CA ASN A 343 22.24 -3.57 6.16
C ASN A 343 22.91 -2.81 4.99
N LEU A 344 22.40 -1.61 4.72
CA LEU A 344 22.82 -0.78 3.58
C LEU A 344 24.28 -0.32 3.61
N GLY A 345 24.97 -0.47 4.74
CA GLY A 345 26.36 -0.08 4.91
C GLY A 345 27.37 -1.20 4.71
N ALA A 346 26.92 -2.46 4.68
CA ALA A 346 27.80 -3.63 4.76
C ALA A 346 28.73 -3.82 3.55
N PHE A 347 28.32 -3.36 2.35
CA PHE A 347 29.05 -3.64 1.08
C PHE A 347 29.26 -2.38 0.23
N LYS A 348 29.76 -1.30 0.85
CA LYS A 348 30.01 -0.01 0.17
C LYS A 348 31.05 -0.14 -0.94
N GLU A 349 32.04 -1.02 -0.81
CA GLU A 349 33.08 -1.34 -1.79
C GLU A 349 32.50 -1.95 -3.06
N HIS A 350 31.40 -2.68 -2.99
CA HIS A 350 30.74 -3.32 -4.13
C HIS A 350 29.71 -2.42 -4.83
N LYS A 351 29.76 -1.11 -4.59
CA LYS A 351 28.81 -0.13 -5.16
C LYS A 351 28.66 -0.23 -6.68
N LYS A 352 29.75 -0.44 -7.42
CA LYS A 352 29.70 -0.57 -8.88
C LYS A 352 28.92 -1.81 -9.30
N THR A 353 29.14 -2.92 -8.61
CA THR A 353 28.47 -4.19 -8.82
C THR A 353 26.96 -4.08 -8.52
N ILE A 354 26.61 -3.48 -7.37
CA ILE A 354 25.21 -3.26 -6.99
C ILE A 354 24.49 -2.37 -8.03
N LEU A 355 25.15 -1.31 -8.52
CA LEU A 355 24.58 -0.43 -9.56
C LEU A 355 24.47 -1.08 -10.94
N SER A 356 25.14 -2.22 -11.19
CA SER A 356 24.98 -2.98 -12.43
C SER A 356 23.77 -3.92 -12.42
N LEU A 357 23.23 -4.23 -11.26
CA LEU A 357 22.03 -5.06 -11.11
C LEU A 357 20.80 -4.43 -11.77
N ARG A 358 19.86 -5.29 -12.10
CA ARG A 358 18.55 -4.95 -12.63
C ARG A 358 17.45 -5.56 -11.79
N SER A 359 16.30 -4.93 -11.77
CA SER A 359 15.10 -5.56 -11.22
C SER A 359 14.81 -6.85 -11.99
N GLY A 360 14.62 -7.95 -11.26
CA GLY A 360 14.47 -9.29 -11.82
C GLY A 360 15.73 -10.16 -11.72
N ASP A 361 16.92 -9.58 -11.49
CA ASP A 361 18.14 -10.35 -11.33
C ASP A 361 18.03 -11.30 -10.14
N THR A 362 18.46 -12.55 -10.32
CA THR A 362 18.48 -13.57 -9.27
C THR A 362 19.72 -13.41 -8.40
N LEU A 363 19.57 -13.59 -7.10
CA LEU A 363 20.64 -13.61 -6.11
C LEU A 363 20.71 -14.98 -5.44
N ALA A 364 21.90 -15.37 -5.04
CA ALA A 364 22.08 -16.50 -4.12
C ALA A 364 21.90 -16.01 -2.67
N TYR A 365 21.43 -16.91 -1.80
CA TYR A 365 21.23 -16.65 -0.38
C TYR A 365 21.98 -17.71 0.44
N HIS A 366 22.80 -17.27 1.40
CA HIS A 366 23.47 -18.14 2.38
C HIS A 366 23.76 -17.35 3.65
N ASP A 367 23.50 -17.92 4.78
CA ASP A 367 23.80 -17.35 6.10
C ASP A 367 23.43 -15.86 6.25
N TYR A 368 22.21 -15.50 5.82
CA TYR A 368 21.69 -14.14 5.79
C TYR A 368 22.37 -13.17 4.81
N HIS A 369 23.31 -13.67 3.99
CA HIS A 369 23.94 -12.91 2.91
C HIS A 369 23.23 -13.10 1.59
N LEU A 370 23.24 -12.04 0.79
CA LEU A 370 22.77 -12.02 -0.60
C LEU A 370 24.00 -11.86 -1.48
N SER A 371 24.25 -12.78 -2.40
CA SER A 371 25.42 -12.77 -3.26
C SER A 371 25.08 -12.95 -4.73
N LEU A 372 26.02 -12.58 -5.60
CA LEU A 372 25.91 -12.84 -7.03
C LEU A 372 26.12 -14.31 -7.33
N PRO A 373 25.21 -15.02 -8.01
CA PRO A 373 25.40 -16.43 -8.33
C PRO A 373 26.63 -16.72 -9.18
N SER A 374 27.02 -15.76 -10.04
CA SER A 374 28.14 -15.92 -10.99
C SER A 374 29.53 -15.81 -10.35
N THR A 375 29.67 -15.06 -9.27
CA THR A 375 30.99 -14.77 -8.66
C THR A 375 31.07 -15.11 -7.19
N GLY A 376 29.94 -15.44 -6.54
CA GLY A 376 29.86 -15.61 -5.09
C GLY A 376 30.10 -14.32 -4.29
N THR A 377 30.16 -13.16 -4.97
CA THR A 377 30.42 -11.88 -4.31
C THR A 377 29.22 -11.45 -3.48
N ASP A 378 29.41 -11.25 -2.19
CA ASP A 378 28.36 -10.73 -1.30
C ASP A 378 28.08 -9.26 -1.61
N ILE A 379 26.80 -8.94 -1.75
CA ILE A 379 26.30 -7.61 -2.08
C ILE A 379 25.20 -7.11 -1.14
N GLY A 380 24.74 -7.96 -0.23
CA GLY A 380 23.73 -7.64 0.76
C GLY A 380 23.84 -8.53 1.99
N LEU A 381 23.49 -7.96 3.13
CA LEU A 381 23.38 -8.65 4.41
C LEU A 381 22.06 -8.27 5.05
N LEU A 382 21.28 -9.24 5.51
CA LEU A 382 20.04 -8.97 6.20
C LEU A 382 20.30 -8.24 7.53
N SER A 383 19.43 -7.29 7.89
CA SER A 383 19.49 -6.62 9.19
C SER A 383 19.22 -7.61 10.32
N MET A 384 19.69 -7.30 11.54
CA MET A 384 19.50 -8.17 12.71
C MET A 384 18.02 -8.48 12.97
N ASN A 385 17.12 -7.53 12.73
CA ASN A 385 15.68 -7.76 12.89
C ASN A 385 15.15 -8.74 11.83
N MET A 386 15.62 -8.60 10.59
CA MET A 386 15.23 -9.50 9.52
C MET A 386 15.82 -10.90 9.71
N GLN A 387 17.05 -11.03 10.20
CA GLN A 387 17.65 -12.33 10.55
C GLN A 387 16.81 -13.07 11.59
N LYS A 388 16.36 -12.36 12.66
CA LYS A 388 15.45 -12.95 13.67
C LYS A 388 14.13 -13.43 13.02
N LYS A 389 13.57 -12.66 12.10
CA LYS A 389 12.35 -13.01 11.38
C LYS A 389 12.58 -14.23 10.47
N MET A 390 13.70 -14.28 9.75
CA MET A 390 14.09 -15.45 8.95
C MET A 390 14.23 -16.72 9.79
N LEU A 391 14.83 -16.59 10.98
CA LEU A 391 14.94 -17.73 11.92
C LEU A 391 13.54 -18.24 12.34
N GLN A 392 12.59 -17.33 12.60
CA GLN A 392 11.21 -17.74 12.92
C GLN A 392 10.56 -18.51 11.76
N TRP A 393 10.81 -18.10 10.50
CA TRP A 393 10.31 -18.82 9.32
C TRP A 393 11.00 -20.19 9.17
N GLN A 394 12.32 -20.26 9.41
CA GLN A 394 13.05 -21.53 9.40
C GLN A 394 12.53 -22.50 10.47
N MET A 395 12.21 -22.01 11.66
CA MET A 395 11.58 -22.83 12.72
C MET A 395 10.20 -23.36 12.32
N LYS A 396 9.51 -22.70 11.39
CA LYS A 396 8.25 -23.16 10.79
C LYS A 396 8.45 -24.09 9.58
N GLY A 397 9.70 -24.43 9.24
CA GLY A 397 10.04 -25.34 8.14
C GLY A 397 10.33 -24.66 6.79
N TYR A 398 10.27 -23.31 6.70
CA TYR A 398 10.55 -22.61 5.45
C TYR A 398 12.04 -22.41 5.21
N LEU A 399 12.47 -22.66 3.99
CA LEU A 399 13.85 -22.40 3.53
C LEU A 399 13.80 -21.39 2.38
N VAL A 400 14.84 -20.56 2.25
CA VAL A 400 14.95 -19.65 1.11
C VAL A 400 15.36 -20.44 -0.12
N THR A 401 14.45 -20.53 -1.09
CA THR A 401 14.67 -21.23 -2.36
C THR A 401 15.10 -20.27 -3.47
N ARG A 402 14.65 -19.00 -3.40
CA ARG A 402 14.94 -17.98 -4.41
C ARG A 402 15.01 -16.60 -3.78
N ALA A 403 15.95 -15.78 -4.25
CA ALA A 403 16.02 -14.37 -3.96
C ALA A 403 16.13 -13.57 -5.27
N THR A 404 15.41 -12.46 -5.40
CA THR A 404 15.43 -11.62 -6.60
C THR A 404 15.53 -10.15 -6.25
N VAL A 405 16.22 -9.39 -7.10
CA VAL A 405 16.30 -7.93 -6.99
C VAL A 405 14.96 -7.33 -7.42
N ARG A 406 14.31 -6.59 -6.55
CA ARG A 406 13.09 -5.86 -6.90
C ARG A 406 13.38 -4.45 -7.40
N PHE A 407 14.22 -3.70 -6.69
CA PHE A 407 14.66 -2.37 -7.09
C PHE A 407 16.13 -2.16 -6.74
N VAL A 408 16.83 -1.44 -7.58
CA VAL A 408 18.15 -0.88 -7.27
C VAL A 408 17.95 0.59 -6.92
N VAL A 409 18.37 1.01 -5.72
CA VAL A 409 18.07 2.35 -5.21
C VAL A 409 19.32 3.08 -4.76
N ALA A 410 19.34 4.40 -4.95
CA ALA A 410 20.35 5.27 -4.37
C ALA A 410 19.91 5.69 -2.96
N TRP A 411 20.76 5.44 -1.98
CA TRP A 411 20.55 5.81 -0.59
C TRP A 411 21.68 6.70 -0.05
N ARG A 412 21.32 7.64 0.84
CA ARG A 412 22.28 8.45 1.59
C ARG A 412 21.95 8.39 3.08
N PRO A 413 22.96 8.28 3.97
CA PRO A 413 22.74 8.43 5.40
C PRO A 413 22.13 9.80 5.73
N LYS A 414 21.29 9.89 6.76
CA LYS A 414 20.68 11.15 7.22
C LYS A 414 21.72 12.18 7.71
N GLU A 415 22.88 11.72 8.16
CA GLU A 415 23.96 12.56 8.70
C GLU A 415 24.82 13.24 7.62
N ALA A 416 24.53 13.00 6.35
CA ALA A 416 25.29 13.55 5.23
C ALA A 416 24.49 14.62 4.45
N ALA A 417 23.51 15.26 5.10
CA ALA A 417 22.72 16.36 4.52
C ALA A 417 23.23 17.72 5.01
#